data_0264eb62204225cb07e544045a18308f
#
_entry.id   0264eb62204225cb07e544045a18308f
#
_cell.length_a   1.000
_cell.length_b   1.000
_cell.length_c   1.000
_cell.angle_alpha   90.00
_cell.angle_beta   90.00
_cell.angle_gamma   90.00
#
_symmetry.space_group_name_H-M   'P 1'
#
loop_
_entity.id
_entity.type
_entity.pdbx_description
1 polymer ?
#
loop_
_entity_poly.entity_id
_entity_poly.type
_entity_poly.pdbx_seq_one_letter_code
_entity_poly.pdbx_strand_id
1 'polypeptide(L)'
;MQFSHMAGLKEIRPMGRNLMKNTKAMTLVLTLLITSLAGCIGGEDTEVEQKTINIAGSSTVFPVASAWGQAYSAANADFTVTVAGGGSGAGASKVCSTDADSVNIGDMSRGWKTSEATVGSDGYTYDCLNSDITVTQLIVAIDGLSVVMKKGGAADQCVTDMGGLSMAQLRWIYSDWSEDDLANHSEGGLDMNSTTPNNDGDGIREWGDLHNSDACPDQEIKLWGADSDSGTYEYFGEQVFCKKCFADADPVSEGFDSERGYQNSADDNQIVNGLTGDEYAIGYFGYAYYEENANVLSVVAIANNDTHGVQDAGNAVAPETSTVADGSYAPLSRYIYMNVNNNDWDLVRGFFDYGYSDAGMEHVADVGYVPLPASMLDEMKARLG
;
A
#
# COMPACT_ATOMS: atom_id res chain seq x y z
N MET A 1 -8.03 -24.76 64.81
CA MET A 1 -9.41 -24.34 65.17
C MET A 1 -10.09 -24.05 63.83
N GLN A 2 -10.84 -25.03 63.36
CA GLN A 2 -12.27 -25.26 63.40
C GLN A 2 -13.03 -24.26 62.53
N PHE A 3 -13.48 -24.78 61.33
CA PHE A 3 -14.84 -25.10 60.88
C PHE A 3 -15.72 -23.86 60.63
N SER A 4 -16.37 -23.71 59.50
CA SER A 4 -17.54 -24.44 59.01
C SER A 4 -17.99 -23.87 57.64
N HIS A 5 -18.15 -24.67 56.63
CA HIS A 5 -19.32 -25.11 55.89
C HIS A 5 -20.49 -24.10 55.72
N MET A 6 -20.88 -23.82 54.48
CA MET A 6 -22.24 -24.21 54.02
C MET A 6 -22.38 -24.14 52.51
N ALA A 7 -22.94 -25.20 52.00
CA ALA A 7 -23.36 -25.46 50.61
C ALA A 7 -24.64 -24.71 50.25
N GLY A 8 -24.74 -24.31 48.99
CA GLY A 8 -25.97 -23.82 48.40
C GLY A 8 -26.22 -24.50 47.03
N LEU A 9 -26.88 -25.65 47.09
CA LEU A 9 -27.46 -26.32 45.92
C LEU A 9 -28.60 -25.46 45.37
N LYS A 10 -28.54 -25.08 44.09
CA LYS A 10 -29.68 -24.56 43.33
C LYS A 10 -30.18 -25.61 42.35
N GLU A 11 -31.44 -25.92 42.50
CA GLU A 11 -32.28 -26.87 41.78
C GLU A 11 -32.20 -26.73 40.25
N ILE A 12 -32.10 -27.88 39.60
CA ILE A 12 -32.31 -28.09 38.17
C ILE A 12 -33.82 -28.25 37.93
N ARG A 13 -34.45 -27.31 37.22
CA ARG A 13 -35.81 -27.50 36.69
C ARG A 13 -35.75 -28.13 35.31
N PRO A 14 -36.59 -29.11 34.99
CA PRO A 14 -36.65 -29.74 33.69
C PRO A 14 -37.37 -28.84 32.67
N MET A 15 -36.71 -28.59 31.56
CA MET A 15 -37.26 -27.84 30.43
C MET A 15 -38.13 -28.78 29.58
N GLY A 16 -39.42 -28.51 29.58
CA GLY A 16 -40.42 -29.28 28.88
C GLY A 16 -40.26 -29.32 27.36
N ARG A 17 -40.54 -30.47 26.81
CA ARG A 17 -40.68 -30.80 25.39
C ARG A 17 -41.66 -29.85 24.69
N ASN A 18 -41.20 -29.13 23.68
CA ASN A 18 -42.01 -28.69 22.55
C ASN A 18 -41.44 -29.32 21.26
N LEU A 19 -41.82 -30.59 21.08
CA LEU A 19 -41.61 -31.37 19.88
C LEU A 19 -42.92 -31.41 19.12
N MET A 20 -43.28 -30.40 18.35
CA MET A 20 -44.31 -30.44 17.29
C MET A 20 -44.50 -29.07 16.65
N LYS A 21 -43.60 -28.67 15.74
CA LYS A 21 -43.86 -27.60 14.75
C LYS A 21 -43.01 -27.68 13.48
N ASN A 22 -42.21 -28.73 13.27
CA ASN A 22 -41.31 -28.82 12.10
C ASN A 22 -41.75 -29.78 10.98
N THR A 23 -42.94 -30.37 11.06
CA THR A 23 -43.43 -31.30 10.02
C THR A 23 -44.02 -30.62 8.79
N LYS A 24 -44.35 -29.32 8.85
CA LYS A 24 -44.86 -28.57 7.68
C LYS A 24 -43.75 -27.93 6.83
N ALA A 25 -42.57 -27.66 7.41
CA ALA A 25 -41.45 -27.09 6.70
C ALA A 25 -40.66 -28.13 5.86
N MET A 26 -40.63 -29.39 6.32
CA MET A 26 -39.93 -30.47 5.65
C MET A 26 -40.69 -31.02 4.43
N THR A 27 -42.02 -30.89 4.38
CA THR A 27 -42.80 -31.27 3.22
C THR A 27 -42.76 -30.23 2.09
N LEU A 28 -42.48 -28.95 2.40
CA LEU A 28 -42.38 -27.88 1.41
C LEU A 28 -41.02 -27.89 0.70
N VAL A 29 -39.96 -28.33 1.39
CA VAL A 29 -38.62 -28.44 0.80
C VAL A 29 -38.53 -29.65 -0.12
N LEU A 30 -39.25 -30.74 0.18
CA LEU A 30 -39.23 -31.94 -0.66
C LEU A 30 -40.06 -31.78 -1.96
N THR A 31 -41.08 -30.91 -1.94
CA THR A 31 -41.88 -30.62 -3.15
C THR A 31 -41.22 -29.61 -4.08
N LEU A 32 -40.33 -28.77 -3.59
CA LEU A 32 -39.53 -27.86 -4.44
C LEU A 32 -38.38 -28.56 -5.16
N LEU A 33 -37.93 -29.71 -4.67
CA LEU A 33 -36.86 -30.51 -5.29
C LEU A 33 -37.36 -31.42 -6.43
N ILE A 34 -38.68 -31.60 -6.62
CA ILE A 34 -39.25 -32.46 -7.66
C ILE A 34 -39.70 -31.64 -8.90
N THR A 35 -39.83 -30.30 -8.78
CA THR A 35 -40.24 -29.44 -9.89
C THR A 35 -39.07 -28.92 -10.74
N SER A 36 -37.80 -29.21 -10.37
CA SER A 36 -36.62 -28.83 -11.11
C SER A 36 -36.14 -29.84 -12.16
N LEU A 37 -36.88 -30.99 -12.32
CA LEU A 37 -36.52 -32.02 -13.32
C LEU A 37 -37.42 -32.07 -14.56
N ALA A 38 -38.26 -31.08 -14.81
CA ALA A 38 -39.17 -31.09 -15.95
C ALA A 38 -38.98 -29.87 -16.86
N GLY A 39 -37.72 -29.51 -17.17
CA GLY A 39 -37.40 -28.38 -18.00
C GLY A 39 -36.15 -28.53 -18.89
N CYS A 40 -35.86 -29.76 -19.30
CA CYS A 40 -34.81 -30.00 -20.33
C CYS A 40 -35.47 -30.54 -21.60
N ILE A 41 -35.99 -29.62 -22.44
CA ILE A 41 -36.24 -29.90 -23.83
C ILE A 41 -35.77 -28.68 -24.62
N GLY A 42 -34.56 -28.77 -25.23
CA GLY A 42 -34.15 -28.03 -26.43
C GLY A 42 -33.75 -26.56 -26.25
N GLY A 43 -32.67 -26.33 -25.55
CA GLY A 43 -31.76 -25.23 -25.82
C GLY A 43 -30.37 -25.86 -26.00
N GLU A 44 -29.67 -25.54 -27.04
CA GLU A 44 -28.21 -25.73 -27.07
C GLU A 44 -27.68 -24.85 -25.92
N ASP A 45 -27.40 -25.48 -24.77
CA ASP A 45 -26.53 -24.88 -23.75
C ASP A 45 -25.16 -24.75 -24.43
N THR A 46 -24.91 -23.62 -25.08
CA THR A 46 -23.55 -23.21 -25.39
C THR A 46 -22.89 -23.05 -24.02
N GLU A 47 -22.12 -24.07 -23.58
CA GLU A 47 -21.19 -23.91 -22.49
C GLU A 47 -20.35 -22.67 -22.82
N VAL A 48 -20.57 -21.58 -22.07
CA VAL A 48 -19.72 -20.40 -22.19
C VAL A 48 -18.36 -20.82 -21.67
N GLU A 49 -17.39 -20.91 -22.58
CA GLU A 49 -16.02 -21.28 -22.22
C GLU A 49 -15.49 -20.23 -21.23
N GLN A 50 -15.28 -20.64 -19.98
CA GLN A 50 -14.81 -19.77 -18.92
C GLN A 50 -13.34 -19.42 -19.16
N LYS A 51 -13.06 -18.15 -19.38
CA LYS A 51 -11.71 -17.59 -19.53
C LYS A 51 -11.19 -17.10 -18.19
N THR A 52 -9.94 -17.38 -17.89
CA THR A 52 -9.30 -16.95 -16.63
C THR A 52 -8.12 -16.05 -16.92
N ILE A 53 -8.10 -14.86 -16.31
CA ILE A 53 -6.96 -13.96 -16.30
C ILE A 53 -6.28 -14.16 -14.94
N ASN A 54 -5.04 -14.59 -14.95
CA ASN A 54 -4.23 -14.79 -13.75
C ASN A 54 -3.26 -13.63 -13.58
N ILE A 55 -3.32 -12.98 -12.44
CA ILE A 55 -2.48 -11.82 -12.04
C ILE A 55 -1.74 -12.19 -10.77
N ALA A 56 -0.44 -11.91 -10.70
CA ALA A 56 0.29 -12.07 -9.45
C ALA A 56 1.48 -11.10 -9.37
N GLY A 57 1.85 -10.73 -8.15
CA GLY A 57 3.05 -9.94 -7.92
C GLY A 57 2.95 -9.01 -6.72
N SER A 58 3.18 -7.73 -6.94
CA SER A 58 3.30 -6.70 -5.92
C SER A 58 2.05 -6.58 -5.04
N SER A 59 2.24 -6.61 -3.73
CA SER A 59 1.19 -6.30 -2.74
C SER A 59 0.65 -4.88 -2.89
N THR A 60 1.48 -3.94 -3.34
CA THR A 60 1.07 -2.56 -3.64
C THR A 60 0.11 -2.47 -4.84
N VAL A 61 0.28 -3.29 -5.87
CA VAL A 61 -0.62 -3.29 -7.05
C VAL A 61 -1.89 -4.11 -6.79
N PHE A 62 -1.85 -5.04 -5.84
CA PHE A 62 -2.93 -5.95 -5.51
C PHE A 62 -4.31 -5.27 -5.33
N PRO A 63 -4.45 -4.11 -4.62
CA PRO A 63 -5.75 -3.44 -4.48
C PRO A 63 -6.34 -3.00 -5.82
N VAL A 64 -5.54 -2.39 -6.70
CA VAL A 64 -5.98 -1.96 -8.04
C VAL A 64 -6.36 -3.17 -8.90
N ALA A 65 -5.49 -4.19 -8.95
CA ALA A 65 -5.73 -5.42 -9.69
C ALA A 65 -7.02 -6.12 -9.24
N SER A 66 -7.26 -6.16 -7.92
CA SER A 66 -8.45 -6.78 -7.34
C SER A 66 -9.71 -6.00 -7.64
N ALA A 67 -9.68 -4.66 -7.53
CA ALA A 67 -10.83 -3.81 -7.84
C ALA A 67 -11.23 -3.92 -9.31
N TRP A 68 -10.26 -3.78 -10.23
CA TRP A 68 -10.49 -3.98 -11.66
C TRP A 68 -10.97 -5.39 -11.98
N GLY A 69 -10.35 -6.41 -11.36
CA GLY A 69 -10.69 -7.81 -11.58
C GLY A 69 -12.12 -8.16 -11.16
N GLN A 70 -12.55 -7.70 -10.00
CA GLN A 70 -13.92 -7.90 -9.51
C GLN A 70 -14.94 -7.22 -10.41
N ALA A 71 -14.71 -5.96 -10.76
CA ALA A 71 -15.62 -5.21 -11.60
C ALA A 71 -15.68 -5.76 -13.03
N TYR A 72 -14.53 -6.12 -13.63
CA TYR A 72 -14.47 -6.72 -14.95
C TYR A 72 -15.18 -8.08 -15.01
N SER A 73 -14.95 -8.98 -14.04
CA SER A 73 -15.63 -10.28 -13.95
C SER A 73 -17.13 -10.13 -13.72
N ALA A 74 -17.56 -9.13 -12.95
CA ALA A 74 -18.98 -8.84 -12.76
C ALA A 74 -19.68 -8.36 -14.04
N ALA A 75 -18.97 -7.63 -14.90
CA ALA A 75 -19.48 -7.14 -16.18
C ALA A 75 -19.39 -8.17 -17.32
N ASN A 76 -18.50 -9.17 -17.21
CA ASN A 76 -18.19 -10.16 -18.24
C ASN A 76 -18.27 -11.57 -17.64
N ALA A 77 -19.44 -12.20 -17.74
CA ALA A 77 -19.73 -13.48 -17.07
C ALA A 77 -18.89 -14.67 -17.59
N ASP A 78 -18.25 -14.55 -18.74
CA ASP A 78 -17.33 -15.52 -19.33
C ASP A 78 -15.87 -15.33 -18.85
N PHE A 79 -15.61 -14.33 -17.98
CA PHE A 79 -14.28 -14.05 -17.44
C PHE A 79 -14.23 -14.22 -15.93
N THR A 80 -13.16 -14.83 -15.46
CA THR A 80 -12.73 -14.85 -14.07
C THR A 80 -11.35 -14.22 -13.97
N VAL A 81 -11.16 -13.25 -13.07
CA VAL A 81 -9.86 -12.66 -12.78
C VAL A 81 -9.41 -13.12 -11.40
N THR A 82 -8.22 -13.72 -11.33
CA THR A 82 -7.58 -14.13 -10.08
C THR A 82 -6.39 -13.22 -9.80
N VAL A 83 -6.26 -12.77 -8.56
CA VAL A 83 -5.15 -11.91 -8.14
C VAL A 83 -4.45 -12.53 -6.94
N ALA A 84 -3.12 -12.60 -6.98
CA ALA A 84 -2.30 -13.12 -5.88
C ALA A 84 -1.15 -12.16 -5.56
N GLY A 85 -0.86 -11.97 -4.28
CA GLY A 85 0.32 -11.25 -3.81
C GLY A 85 1.61 -12.07 -3.97
N GLY A 86 2.75 -11.49 -3.57
CA GLY A 86 4.04 -12.19 -3.58
C GLY A 86 5.25 -11.28 -3.85
N GLY A 87 5.02 -9.96 -3.95
CA GLY A 87 6.03 -8.95 -4.23
C GLY A 87 6.38 -8.81 -5.72
N SER A 88 7.00 -7.69 -6.09
CA SER A 88 7.35 -7.37 -7.49
C SER A 88 8.27 -8.39 -8.15
N GLY A 89 9.17 -9.03 -7.38
CA GLY A 89 10.05 -10.09 -7.89
C GLY A 89 9.29 -11.34 -8.30
N ALA A 90 8.25 -11.72 -7.55
CA ALA A 90 7.37 -12.82 -7.91
C ALA A 90 6.55 -12.49 -9.17
N GLY A 91 6.05 -11.25 -9.30
CA GLY A 91 5.37 -10.78 -10.51
C GLY A 91 6.25 -10.89 -11.75
N ALA A 92 7.48 -10.38 -11.66
CA ALA A 92 8.48 -10.49 -12.73
C ALA A 92 8.78 -11.94 -13.12
N SER A 93 9.03 -12.79 -12.11
CA SER A 93 9.36 -14.21 -12.34
C SER A 93 8.20 -14.98 -12.98
N LYS A 94 6.97 -14.79 -12.49
CA LYS A 94 5.79 -15.54 -12.95
C LYS A 94 5.32 -15.15 -14.35
N VAL A 95 5.37 -13.85 -14.70
CA VAL A 95 4.99 -13.41 -16.05
C VAL A 95 6.02 -13.84 -17.10
N CYS A 96 7.28 -14.00 -16.68
CA CYS A 96 8.36 -14.53 -17.52
C CYS A 96 8.48 -16.06 -17.52
N SER A 97 7.61 -16.77 -16.80
CA SER A 97 7.65 -18.23 -16.70
C SER A 97 6.78 -18.90 -17.75
N THR A 98 7.20 -20.10 -18.17
CA THR A 98 6.42 -21.04 -18.98
C THR A 98 5.87 -22.21 -18.16
N ASP A 99 6.08 -22.20 -16.85
CA ASP A 99 5.65 -23.26 -15.94
C ASP A 99 4.15 -23.17 -15.64
N ALA A 100 3.63 -24.18 -14.95
CA ALA A 100 2.20 -24.30 -14.63
C ALA A 100 1.66 -23.18 -13.71
N ASP A 101 2.54 -22.46 -13.01
CA ASP A 101 2.21 -21.33 -12.13
C ASP A 101 2.48 -19.95 -12.78
N SER A 102 2.73 -19.94 -14.10
CA SER A 102 2.85 -18.70 -14.88
C SER A 102 1.55 -17.87 -14.81
N VAL A 103 1.69 -16.57 -15.00
CA VAL A 103 0.55 -15.62 -15.01
C VAL A 103 0.51 -14.83 -16.32
N ASN A 104 -0.68 -14.38 -16.68
CA ASN A 104 -0.89 -13.51 -17.85
C ASN A 104 -0.38 -12.09 -17.61
N ILE A 105 -0.45 -11.65 -16.33
CA ILE A 105 -0.07 -10.31 -15.89
C ILE A 105 0.79 -10.40 -14.64
N GLY A 106 1.99 -9.82 -14.68
CA GLY A 106 2.88 -9.70 -13.53
C GLY A 106 2.84 -8.31 -12.92
N ASP A 107 2.40 -8.20 -11.68
CA ASP A 107 2.28 -6.93 -10.98
C ASP A 107 3.61 -6.49 -10.37
N MET A 108 3.96 -5.21 -10.57
CA MET A 108 5.21 -4.64 -10.05
C MET A 108 5.02 -3.21 -9.57
N SER A 109 5.57 -2.89 -8.41
CA SER A 109 5.62 -1.52 -7.86
C SER A 109 6.99 -0.84 -8.05
N ARG A 110 7.78 -1.35 -8.98
CA ARG A 110 9.09 -0.85 -9.40
C ARG A 110 9.34 -1.16 -10.86
N GLY A 111 10.34 -0.52 -11.44
CA GLY A 111 10.84 -0.90 -12.77
C GLY A 111 11.47 -2.31 -12.78
N TRP A 112 11.67 -2.84 -13.97
CA TRP A 112 12.40 -4.08 -14.20
C TRP A 112 13.88 -3.96 -13.78
N LYS A 113 14.39 -5.01 -13.14
CA LYS A 113 15.84 -5.12 -12.90
C LYS A 113 16.53 -5.66 -14.15
N THR A 114 17.76 -5.22 -14.38
CA THR A 114 18.59 -5.73 -15.49
C THR A 114 18.92 -7.21 -15.39
N SER A 115 18.73 -7.81 -14.21
CA SER A 115 18.84 -9.26 -13.97
C SER A 115 17.54 -10.04 -14.28
N GLU A 116 16.45 -9.36 -14.58
CA GLU A 116 15.13 -9.96 -14.85
C GLU A 116 14.76 -9.92 -16.33
N ALA A 117 14.94 -8.74 -16.96
CA ALA A 117 14.60 -8.54 -18.36
C ALA A 117 15.44 -7.43 -19.01
N THR A 118 15.47 -7.43 -20.34
CA THR A 118 16.13 -6.37 -21.15
C THR A 118 15.06 -5.49 -21.79
N VAL A 119 15.20 -4.17 -21.64
CA VAL A 119 14.26 -3.21 -22.22
C VAL A 119 14.37 -3.17 -23.75
N GLY A 120 13.24 -3.19 -24.43
CA GLY A 120 13.13 -2.99 -25.88
C GLY A 120 13.38 -1.55 -26.32
N SER A 121 13.49 -1.34 -27.63
CA SER A 121 13.77 -0.01 -28.21
C SER A 121 12.65 1.02 -28.04
N ASP A 122 11.44 0.56 -27.73
CA ASP A 122 10.26 1.41 -27.45
C ASP A 122 10.21 1.92 -26.00
N GLY A 123 11.05 1.37 -25.12
CA GLY A 123 11.16 1.76 -23.71
C GLY A 123 10.09 1.18 -22.79
N TYR A 124 9.15 0.38 -23.31
CA TYR A 124 8.06 -0.21 -22.52
C TYR A 124 7.81 -1.71 -22.78
N THR A 125 8.44 -2.30 -23.77
CA THR A 125 8.54 -3.75 -23.90
C THR A 125 9.82 -4.26 -23.25
N TYR A 126 9.77 -5.48 -22.73
CA TYR A 126 10.88 -6.11 -22.02
C TYR A 126 10.99 -7.56 -22.44
N ASP A 127 12.19 -7.98 -22.84
CA ASP A 127 12.48 -9.38 -23.15
C ASP A 127 13.00 -10.07 -21.89
N CYS A 128 12.28 -11.09 -21.41
CA CYS A 128 12.65 -11.87 -20.24
C CYS A 128 13.97 -12.58 -20.43
N LEU A 129 14.89 -12.53 -19.43
CA LEU A 129 16.20 -13.14 -19.57
C LEU A 129 16.20 -14.68 -19.54
N ASN A 130 15.21 -15.30 -18.91
CA ASN A 130 15.17 -16.73 -18.67
C ASN A 130 14.13 -17.47 -19.53
N SER A 131 13.52 -16.78 -20.50
CA SER A 131 12.55 -17.37 -21.43
C SER A 131 12.46 -16.54 -22.71
N ASP A 132 11.77 -17.06 -23.73
CA ASP A 132 11.50 -16.34 -24.98
C ASP A 132 10.23 -15.45 -24.87
N ILE A 133 9.84 -15.07 -23.66
CA ILE A 133 8.68 -14.22 -23.40
C ILE A 133 9.10 -12.76 -23.49
N THR A 134 8.33 -11.99 -24.28
CA THR A 134 8.35 -10.52 -24.25
C THR A 134 7.11 -10.04 -23.49
N VAL A 135 7.28 -9.05 -22.63
CA VAL A 135 6.19 -8.44 -21.86
C VAL A 135 6.06 -6.97 -22.21
N THR A 136 4.84 -6.45 -22.14
CA THR A 136 4.56 -5.02 -22.25
C THR A 136 4.25 -4.45 -20.87
N GLN A 137 4.99 -3.42 -20.46
CA GLN A 137 4.78 -2.72 -19.20
C GLN A 137 3.74 -1.62 -19.36
N LEU A 138 2.73 -1.64 -18.52
CA LEU A 138 1.66 -0.65 -18.45
C LEU A 138 1.63 -0.01 -17.06
N ILE A 139 1.62 1.32 -17.01
CA ILE A 139 1.39 2.05 -15.77
C ILE A 139 -0.10 1.99 -15.47
N VAL A 140 -0.50 1.57 -14.27
CA VAL A 140 -1.92 1.42 -13.91
C VAL A 140 -2.39 2.45 -12.89
N ALA A 141 -1.48 2.95 -12.08
CA ALA A 141 -1.75 4.00 -11.10
C ALA A 141 -0.44 4.65 -10.63
N ILE A 142 -0.56 5.72 -9.85
CA ILE A 142 0.56 6.36 -9.18
C ILE A 142 0.35 6.18 -7.68
N ASP A 143 1.33 5.59 -7.04
CA ASP A 143 1.40 5.43 -5.60
C ASP A 143 2.10 6.66 -5.02
N GLY A 144 1.37 7.45 -4.23
CA GLY A 144 1.87 8.60 -3.49
C GLY A 144 1.77 8.31 -2.00
N LEU A 145 2.83 8.55 -1.25
CA LEU A 145 2.88 8.36 0.19
C LEU A 145 2.92 9.73 0.87
N SER A 146 1.99 9.98 1.79
CA SER A 146 1.94 11.23 2.55
C SER A 146 2.50 11.05 3.94
N VAL A 147 3.40 11.95 4.32
CA VAL A 147 3.78 12.14 5.73
C VAL A 147 2.87 13.21 6.31
N VAL A 148 2.24 12.92 7.45
CA VAL A 148 1.10 13.69 7.97
C VAL A 148 1.19 13.93 9.47
N MET A 149 0.56 15.02 9.92
CA MET A 149 0.47 15.42 11.31
C MET A 149 -0.91 16.02 11.60
N LYS A 150 -1.25 16.17 12.87
CA LYS A 150 -2.45 16.90 13.28
C LYS A 150 -2.40 18.34 12.80
N LYS A 151 -3.39 18.79 12.06
CA LYS A 151 -3.50 20.14 11.56
C LYS A 151 -3.54 21.17 12.70
N GLY A 152 -2.61 22.12 12.67
CA GLY A 152 -2.45 23.15 13.71
C GLY A 152 -1.88 22.63 15.02
N GLY A 153 -1.45 21.37 15.10
CA GLY A 153 -0.74 20.80 16.24
C GLY A 153 0.70 21.32 16.37
N ALA A 154 1.37 20.98 17.46
CA ALA A 154 2.73 21.46 17.71
C ALA A 154 3.73 20.90 16.69
N ALA A 155 3.61 19.64 16.29
CA ALA A 155 4.41 19.04 15.22
C ALA A 155 4.22 19.79 13.89
N ASP A 156 2.99 20.08 13.51
CA ASP A 156 2.66 20.83 12.29
C ASP A 156 3.25 22.24 12.29
N GLN A 157 3.19 22.93 13.44
CA GLN A 157 3.78 24.27 13.59
C GLN A 157 5.31 24.23 13.45
N CYS A 158 5.97 23.26 14.10
CA CYS A 158 7.41 23.06 13.99
C CYS A 158 7.83 22.78 12.54
N VAL A 159 7.22 21.80 11.88
CA VAL A 159 7.56 21.44 10.50
C VAL A 159 7.25 22.57 9.52
N THR A 160 6.18 23.34 9.75
CA THR A 160 5.87 24.52 8.95
C THR A 160 6.94 25.62 9.11
N ASP A 161 7.43 25.85 10.32
CA ASP A 161 8.52 26.81 10.59
C ASP A 161 9.84 26.37 9.92
N MET A 162 10.09 25.06 9.87
CA MET A 162 11.21 24.46 9.14
C MET A 162 11.06 24.54 7.61
N GLY A 163 9.84 24.70 7.10
CA GLY A 163 9.50 24.67 5.68
C GLY A 163 9.38 23.27 5.08
N GLY A 164 9.25 22.23 5.89
CA GLY A 164 9.16 20.82 5.53
C GLY A 164 10.23 19.96 6.18
N LEU A 165 10.35 18.73 5.73
CA LEU A 165 11.37 17.78 6.20
C LEU A 165 12.22 17.25 5.03
N SER A 166 13.47 16.93 5.30
CA SER A 166 14.32 16.17 4.38
C SER A 166 14.14 14.66 4.60
N MET A 167 14.59 13.85 3.62
CA MET A 167 14.63 12.39 3.78
C MET A 167 15.56 11.98 4.93
N ALA A 168 16.66 12.71 5.15
CA ALA A 168 17.56 12.47 6.27
C ALA A 168 16.89 12.73 7.64
N GLN A 169 16.06 13.78 7.74
CA GLN A 169 15.27 14.05 8.94
C GLN A 169 14.20 12.99 9.18
N LEU A 170 13.51 12.51 8.13
CA LEU A 170 12.58 11.38 8.25
C LEU A 170 13.29 10.12 8.73
N ARG A 171 14.49 9.84 8.21
CA ARG A 171 15.32 8.71 8.65
C ARG A 171 15.67 8.83 10.13
N TRP A 172 16.07 9.99 10.58
CA TRP A 172 16.32 10.25 11.99
C TRP A 172 15.04 10.09 12.83
N ILE A 173 13.92 10.63 12.40
CA ILE A 173 12.64 10.56 13.12
C ILE A 173 12.22 9.10 13.35
N TYR A 174 12.30 8.26 12.32
CA TYR A 174 11.72 6.91 12.34
C TYR A 174 12.69 5.78 12.67
N SER A 175 14.02 6.01 12.67
CA SER A 175 14.99 4.99 13.05
C SER A 175 15.42 5.11 14.50
N ASP A 176 15.97 4.03 15.07
CA ASP A 176 16.72 4.01 16.31
C ASP A 176 18.24 4.04 16.08
N TRP A 177 18.68 4.28 14.85
CA TRP A 177 20.09 4.36 14.50
C TRP A 177 20.79 5.46 15.30
N SER A 178 22.03 5.18 15.69
CA SER A 178 22.86 6.17 16.34
C SER A 178 23.14 7.35 15.40
N GLU A 179 23.53 8.48 15.97
CA GLU A 179 23.95 9.66 15.18
C GLU A 179 25.14 9.35 14.26
N ASP A 180 26.08 8.50 14.72
CA ASP A 180 27.21 8.05 13.92
C ASP A 180 26.77 7.20 12.71
N ASP A 181 25.79 6.32 12.89
CA ASP A 181 25.22 5.53 11.80
C ASP A 181 24.51 6.42 10.80
N LEU A 182 23.72 7.38 11.28
CA LEU A 182 23.02 8.35 10.44
C LEU A 182 23.97 9.26 9.68
N ALA A 183 25.05 9.76 10.33
CA ALA A 183 26.04 10.63 9.70
C ALA A 183 26.84 9.93 8.60
N ASN A 184 27.01 8.60 8.71
CA ASN A 184 27.76 7.80 7.76
C ASN A 184 26.89 6.98 6.79
N HIS A 185 25.58 7.22 6.79
CA HIS A 185 24.67 6.45 5.95
C HIS A 185 24.94 6.67 4.45
N SER A 186 24.96 5.58 3.66
CA SER A 186 25.28 5.63 2.24
C SER A 186 24.25 6.37 1.39
N GLU A 187 23.00 6.45 1.86
CA GLU A 187 21.89 7.13 1.19
C GLU A 187 21.78 8.62 1.62
N GLY A 188 22.76 9.17 2.30
CA GLY A 188 22.75 10.52 2.85
C GLY A 188 22.39 10.54 4.35
N GLY A 189 23.30 10.99 5.17
CA GLY A 189 23.14 11.10 6.61
C GLY A 189 22.70 12.47 7.07
N LEU A 190 22.16 12.56 8.27
CA LEU A 190 21.91 13.79 8.98
C LEU A 190 23.14 14.14 9.82
N ASP A 191 23.74 15.32 9.58
CA ASP A 191 24.80 15.85 10.45
C ASP A 191 24.14 16.57 11.64
N MET A 192 23.86 15.81 12.70
CA MET A 192 23.20 16.34 13.91
C MET A 192 24.09 17.35 14.66
N ASN A 193 25.40 17.30 14.50
CA ASN A 193 26.31 18.18 15.25
C ASN A 193 26.25 19.65 14.80
N SER A 194 25.75 19.92 13.59
CA SER A 194 25.70 21.28 13.05
C SER A 194 24.34 21.95 13.17
N THR A 195 23.27 21.21 13.45
CA THR A 195 21.90 21.67 13.30
C THR A 195 21.00 21.49 14.53
N THR A 196 21.43 20.68 15.52
CA THR A 196 20.58 20.38 16.66
C THR A 196 21.02 21.12 17.93
N PRO A 197 20.18 21.99 18.44
CA PRO A 197 20.50 22.79 19.64
C PRO A 197 20.39 22.02 20.95
N ASN A 198 19.57 20.95 21.02
CA ASN A 198 19.14 20.33 22.26
C ASN A 198 19.34 18.81 22.31
N ASN A 199 20.26 18.26 21.51
CA ASN A 199 20.62 16.86 21.70
C ASN A 199 21.34 16.71 23.05
N ASP A 200 20.55 16.48 24.09
CA ASP A 200 21.05 16.36 25.46
C ASP A 200 21.59 14.97 25.79
N GLY A 201 21.49 14.02 24.81
CA GLY A 201 22.03 12.69 24.91
C GLY A 201 21.20 11.74 25.77
N ASP A 202 19.94 12.08 26.05
CA ASP A 202 19.04 11.23 26.85
C ASP A 202 18.43 10.07 26.04
N GLY A 203 18.61 10.07 24.71
CA GLY A 203 18.12 9.05 23.79
C GLY A 203 16.67 9.25 23.35
N ILE A 204 16.01 10.29 23.83
CA ILE A 204 14.66 10.67 23.38
C ILE A 204 14.81 11.59 22.19
N ARG A 205 14.01 11.39 21.14
CA ARG A 205 13.97 12.27 19.98
C ARG A 205 12.80 13.22 20.07
N GLU A 206 13.12 14.48 20.19
CA GLU A 206 12.18 15.57 20.40
C GLU A 206 12.11 16.49 19.19
N TRP A 207 11.02 17.23 19.04
CA TRP A 207 10.89 18.21 17.96
C TRP A 207 11.93 19.32 18.06
N GLY A 208 12.30 19.72 19.29
CA GLY A 208 13.35 20.68 19.57
C GLY A 208 14.74 20.27 19.12
N ASP A 209 15.00 18.96 18.99
CA ASP A 209 16.24 18.44 18.45
C ASP A 209 16.41 18.70 16.96
N LEU A 210 15.31 18.80 16.21
CA LEU A 210 15.34 19.03 14.77
C LEU A 210 15.59 20.51 14.42
N HIS A 211 15.08 21.43 15.20
CA HIS A 211 15.15 22.86 14.87
C HIS A 211 15.09 23.75 16.10
N ASN A 212 16.03 24.70 16.19
CA ASN A 212 16.08 25.68 17.27
C ASN A 212 15.11 26.85 17.02
N SER A 213 13.85 26.62 17.29
CA SER A 213 12.83 27.67 17.21
C SER A 213 11.76 27.47 18.29
N ASP A 214 11.11 28.58 18.69
CA ASP A 214 10.00 28.54 19.65
C ASP A 214 8.80 27.69 19.13
N ALA A 215 8.76 27.37 17.84
CA ALA A 215 7.74 26.54 17.22
C ALA A 215 8.01 25.04 17.41
N CYS A 216 9.25 24.65 17.72
CA CYS A 216 9.67 23.25 17.89
C CYS A 216 9.88 22.96 19.39
N PRO A 217 8.92 22.35 20.07
CA PRO A 217 8.99 22.11 21.51
C PRO A 217 9.92 20.93 21.86
N ASP A 218 10.49 20.98 23.08
CA ASP A 218 11.18 19.84 23.68
C ASP A 218 10.13 18.80 24.12
N GLN A 219 9.59 18.10 23.14
CA GLN A 219 8.56 17.06 23.30
C GLN A 219 8.85 15.90 22.37
N GLU A 220 8.73 14.69 22.91
CA GLU A 220 9.00 13.44 22.21
C GLU A 220 8.13 13.29 20.96
N ILE A 221 8.77 12.96 19.84
CA ILE A 221 8.10 12.67 18.57
C ILE A 221 7.39 11.33 18.68
N LYS A 222 6.06 11.32 18.53
CA LYS A 222 5.23 10.11 18.54
C LYS A 222 5.00 9.61 17.12
N LEU A 223 5.25 8.31 16.89
CA LEU A 223 5.31 7.70 15.57
C LEU A 223 4.07 6.87 15.27
N TRP A 224 3.50 7.11 14.09
CA TRP A 224 2.40 6.34 13.52
C TRP A 224 2.69 5.93 12.08
N GLY A 225 2.08 4.83 11.62
CA GLY A 225 2.14 4.44 10.21
C GLY A 225 1.51 3.09 9.91
N ALA A 226 1.75 2.59 8.71
CA ALA A 226 1.24 1.32 8.24
C ALA A 226 1.88 0.14 8.99
N ASP A 227 1.21 -1.00 9.06
CA ASP A 227 1.76 -2.21 9.60
C ASP A 227 2.71 -2.94 8.63
N SER A 228 3.45 -3.92 9.12
CA SER A 228 4.48 -4.64 8.35
C SER A 228 3.93 -5.47 7.18
N ASP A 229 2.64 -5.76 7.14
CA ASP A 229 2.01 -6.49 6.03
C ASP A 229 1.59 -5.54 4.89
N SER A 230 1.71 -4.22 5.10
CA SER A 230 1.33 -3.19 4.14
C SER A 230 2.42 -2.90 3.11
N GLY A 231 2.04 -2.79 1.83
CA GLY A 231 2.93 -2.28 0.78
C GLY A 231 3.37 -0.82 1.00
N THR A 232 2.62 -0.05 1.77
CA THR A 232 2.95 1.32 2.20
C THR A 232 4.10 1.31 3.21
N TYR A 233 4.09 0.35 4.16
CA TYR A 233 5.20 0.14 5.09
C TYR A 233 6.49 -0.22 4.36
N GLU A 234 6.43 -1.21 3.45
CA GLU A 234 7.58 -1.62 2.63
C GLU A 234 8.14 -0.44 1.84
N TYR A 235 7.26 0.33 1.18
CA TYR A 235 7.68 1.47 0.36
C TYR A 235 8.31 2.59 1.19
N PHE A 236 7.70 2.96 2.32
CA PHE A 236 8.28 3.95 3.22
C PHE A 236 9.65 3.52 3.70
N GLY A 237 9.79 2.28 4.16
CA GLY A 237 11.07 1.72 4.60
C GLY A 237 12.13 1.73 3.50
N GLU A 238 11.79 1.31 2.28
CA GLU A 238 12.70 1.32 1.14
C GLU A 238 13.18 2.73 0.77
N GLN A 239 12.32 3.74 0.87
CA GLN A 239 12.70 5.11 0.49
C GLN A 239 13.39 5.86 1.63
N VAL A 240 12.88 5.73 2.85
CA VAL A 240 13.41 6.50 3.98
C VAL A 240 14.70 5.90 4.53
N PHE A 241 14.78 4.57 4.67
CA PHE A 241 15.96 3.92 5.22
C PHE A 241 16.97 3.53 4.16
N CYS A 242 16.72 2.51 3.41
CA CYS A 242 17.41 2.16 2.17
C CYS A 242 16.79 0.91 1.53
N LYS A 243 16.82 0.81 0.18
CA LYS A 243 16.27 -0.34 -0.54
C LYS A 243 16.90 -1.68 -0.14
N LYS A 244 18.20 -1.68 0.14
CA LYS A 244 18.93 -2.89 0.46
C LYS A 244 18.78 -3.28 1.93
N CYS A 245 18.81 -2.32 2.84
CA CYS A 245 18.66 -2.55 4.28
C CYS A 245 17.31 -3.17 4.60
N PHE A 246 16.25 -2.69 3.95
CA PHE A 246 14.88 -3.12 4.22
C PHE A 246 14.59 -4.55 3.73
N ALA A 247 15.24 -4.98 2.63
CA ALA A 247 15.05 -6.31 2.04
C ALA A 247 15.80 -7.43 2.76
N ASP A 248 16.86 -7.12 3.49
CA ASP A 248 17.78 -8.10 4.08
C ASP A 248 17.53 -8.39 5.57
N ALA A 249 16.38 -7.97 6.13
CA ALA A 249 16.03 -8.11 7.54
C ALA A 249 17.12 -7.58 8.48
N ASP A 250 17.78 -6.51 8.09
CA ASP A 250 18.82 -5.82 8.85
C ASP A 250 18.18 -4.95 9.96
N PRO A 251 18.93 -4.53 10.99
CA PRO A 251 18.47 -3.78 12.18
C PRO A 251 17.49 -2.64 11.94
N VAL A 252 17.38 -2.16 10.70
CA VAL A 252 16.41 -1.14 10.29
C VAL A 252 14.97 -1.59 10.48
N SER A 253 14.65 -2.87 10.19
CA SER A 253 13.31 -3.42 10.44
C SER A 253 13.03 -3.62 11.93
N GLU A 254 14.07 -3.86 12.72
CA GLU A 254 13.96 -3.94 14.16
C GLU A 254 13.86 -2.55 14.79
N GLY A 255 14.56 -1.54 14.25
CA GLY A 255 14.52 -0.16 14.70
C GLY A 255 13.23 0.59 14.41
N PHE A 256 12.54 0.18 13.36
CA PHE A 256 11.25 0.76 12.99
C PHE A 256 10.14 0.45 13.98
N ASP A 257 10.23 -0.66 14.68
CA ASP A 257 9.09 -1.26 15.38
C ASP A 257 9.22 -1.28 16.93
N SER A 258 10.39 -1.24 17.52
CA SER A 258 10.51 -1.71 18.91
C SER A 258 10.84 -0.68 19.97
N GLU A 259 11.78 0.22 19.73
CA GLU A 259 12.29 1.09 20.80
C GLU A 259 11.74 2.51 20.74
N ARG A 260 11.32 2.96 19.57
CA ARG A 260 10.77 4.30 19.32
C ARG A 260 9.27 4.43 19.56
N GLY A 261 8.60 3.35 20.03
CA GLY A 261 7.17 3.38 20.30
C GLY A 261 6.32 3.58 19.04
N TYR A 262 6.79 3.10 17.88
CA TYR A 262 6.05 3.14 16.62
C TYR A 262 4.72 2.42 16.76
N GLN A 263 3.63 3.14 16.48
CA GLN A 263 2.28 2.63 16.48
C GLN A 263 1.84 2.38 15.05
N ASN A 264 1.38 1.17 14.76
CA ASN A 264 1.03 0.76 13.41
C ASN A 264 -0.40 0.25 13.31
N SER A 265 -0.95 0.32 12.12
CA SER A 265 -2.27 -0.25 11.81
C SER A 265 -2.41 -0.55 10.31
N ALA A 266 -3.11 -1.66 10.01
CA ALA A 266 -3.61 -1.94 8.67
C ALA A 266 -4.82 -1.06 8.29
N ASP A 267 -5.44 -0.39 9.28
CA ASP A 267 -6.58 0.51 9.10
C ASP A 267 -6.11 1.96 9.28
N ASP A 268 -6.02 2.68 8.16
CA ASP A 268 -5.58 4.07 8.13
C ASP A 268 -6.44 5.00 9.00
N ASN A 269 -7.72 4.66 9.26
CA ASN A 269 -8.55 5.41 10.21
C ASN A 269 -7.99 5.38 11.63
N GLN A 270 -7.32 4.30 12.03
CA GLN A 270 -6.67 4.24 13.33
C GLN A 270 -5.44 5.14 13.37
N ILE A 271 -4.69 5.22 12.28
CA ILE A 271 -3.57 6.16 12.15
C ILE A 271 -4.07 7.60 12.24
N VAL A 272 -5.14 7.95 11.51
CA VAL A 272 -5.77 9.29 11.59
C VAL A 272 -6.23 9.62 13.01
N ASN A 273 -6.85 8.65 13.71
CA ASN A 273 -7.28 8.86 15.09
C ASN A 273 -6.10 9.07 16.04
N GLY A 274 -5.01 8.32 15.87
CA GLY A 274 -3.79 8.48 16.63
C GLY A 274 -3.17 9.88 16.44
N LEU A 275 -3.01 10.29 15.19
CA LEU A 275 -2.46 11.59 14.82
C LEU A 275 -3.31 12.75 15.33
N THR A 276 -4.63 12.68 15.18
CA THR A 276 -5.54 13.76 15.66
C THR A 276 -5.64 13.80 17.18
N GLY A 277 -5.35 12.69 17.87
CA GLY A 277 -5.33 12.56 19.33
C GLY A 277 -4.08 13.14 19.99
N ASP A 278 -2.98 13.33 19.25
CA ASP A 278 -1.69 13.78 19.78
C ASP A 278 -1.09 14.87 18.88
N GLU A 279 -0.80 16.04 19.46
CA GLU A 279 -0.26 17.17 18.71
C GLU A 279 1.25 17.07 18.41
N TYR A 280 1.94 16.10 18.99
CA TYR A 280 3.36 15.81 18.79
C TYR A 280 3.59 14.64 17.84
N ALA A 281 2.51 14.04 17.34
CA ALA A 281 2.58 12.86 16.51
C ALA A 281 2.85 13.20 15.03
N ILE A 282 3.62 12.31 14.38
CA ILE A 282 3.84 12.26 12.94
C ILE A 282 3.52 10.85 12.45
N GLY A 283 2.97 10.74 11.26
CA GLY A 283 2.65 9.44 10.67
C GLY A 283 2.71 9.46 9.15
N TYR A 284 2.44 8.31 8.52
CA TYR A 284 2.38 8.22 7.08
C TYR A 284 1.35 7.18 6.62
N PHE A 285 0.78 7.42 5.44
CA PHE A 285 -0.12 6.53 4.70
C PHE A 285 -0.27 7.00 3.23
N GLY A 286 -1.12 6.32 2.45
CA GLY A 286 -1.36 6.67 1.05
C GLY A 286 -1.92 8.08 0.85
N TYR A 287 -1.48 8.78 -0.20
CA TYR A 287 -1.82 10.19 -0.46
C TYR A 287 -3.34 10.40 -0.61
N ALA A 288 -4.05 9.53 -1.30
CA ALA A 288 -5.50 9.70 -1.46
C ALA A 288 -6.24 9.69 -0.12
N TYR A 289 -5.75 8.90 0.84
CA TYR A 289 -6.33 8.88 2.17
C TYR A 289 -6.08 10.18 2.95
N TYR A 290 -4.94 10.85 2.72
CA TYR A 290 -4.70 12.20 3.23
C TYR A 290 -5.71 13.20 2.65
N GLU A 291 -5.99 13.17 1.33
CA GLU A 291 -6.95 14.08 0.71
C GLU A 291 -8.33 14.02 1.38
N GLU A 292 -8.80 12.82 1.73
CA GLU A 292 -10.07 12.65 2.45
C GLU A 292 -10.05 13.24 3.86
N ASN A 293 -8.87 13.34 4.49
CA ASN A 293 -8.68 13.80 5.86
C ASN A 293 -7.99 15.19 5.97
N ALA A 294 -7.81 15.93 4.87
CA ALA A 294 -7.11 17.21 4.82
C ALA A 294 -7.78 18.35 5.66
N ASN A 295 -8.98 18.12 6.14
CA ASN A 295 -9.67 19.01 7.07
C ASN A 295 -9.11 18.94 8.50
N VAL A 296 -8.55 17.79 8.93
CA VAL A 296 -8.02 17.52 10.27
C VAL A 296 -6.51 17.24 10.31
N LEU A 297 -5.91 16.92 9.17
CA LEU A 297 -4.48 16.66 9.02
C LEU A 297 -3.80 17.70 8.14
N SER A 298 -2.54 17.95 8.42
CA SER A 298 -1.59 18.65 7.55
C SER A 298 -0.61 17.66 6.96
N VAL A 299 -0.21 17.89 5.70
CA VAL A 299 0.80 17.10 5.02
C VAL A 299 2.15 17.79 5.06
N VAL A 300 3.21 16.99 5.15
CA VAL A 300 4.59 17.47 5.18
C VAL A 300 5.13 17.62 3.75
N ALA A 301 5.68 18.78 3.45
CA ALA A 301 6.50 18.95 2.26
C ALA A 301 7.86 18.25 2.46
N ILE A 302 8.30 17.46 1.48
CA ILE A 302 9.52 16.65 1.56
C ILE A 302 10.56 17.17 0.58
N ALA A 303 11.76 17.42 1.10
CA ALA A 303 12.92 17.76 0.28
C ALA A 303 13.59 16.50 -0.23
N ASN A 304 13.69 16.40 -1.57
CA ASN A 304 14.30 15.27 -2.26
C ASN A 304 15.83 15.47 -2.42
N ASN A 305 16.50 16.00 -1.40
CA ASN A 305 17.95 16.08 -1.41
C ASN A 305 18.51 15.22 -0.28
N ASP A 306 19.27 14.22 -0.66
CA ASP A 306 20.06 13.42 0.25
C ASP A 306 21.34 14.13 0.70
N THR A 307 21.43 15.45 0.54
CA THR A 307 22.58 16.21 0.98
C THR A 307 22.57 16.33 2.49
N HIS A 308 23.58 15.73 3.09
CA HIS A 308 23.87 15.69 4.50
C HIS A 308 23.55 17.01 5.24
N GLY A 309 22.76 16.88 6.31
CA GLY A 309 22.67 17.84 7.39
C GLY A 309 22.14 19.22 7.06
N VAL A 310 21.81 19.50 5.84
CA VAL A 310 21.23 20.79 5.49
C VAL A 310 19.72 20.69 5.63
N GLN A 311 19.17 21.44 6.57
CA GLN A 311 17.77 21.81 6.58
C GLN A 311 17.47 22.68 5.33
N ASP A 312 17.69 22.11 4.15
CA ASP A 312 17.31 22.78 2.91
C ASP A 312 15.88 22.38 2.53
N ALA A 313 14.97 22.70 3.44
CA ALA A 313 13.56 22.65 3.16
C ALA A 313 13.13 23.63 2.07
N GLY A 314 14.03 24.50 1.62
CA GLY A 314 13.77 25.44 0.52
C GLY A 314 13.42 24.79 -0.81
N ASN A 315 13.65 23.47 -0.95
CA ASN A 315 13.24 22.65 -2.09
C ASN A 315 12.22 21.56 -1.72
N ALA A 316 11.60 21.65 -0.55
CA ALA A 316 10.58 20.69 -0.15
C ALA A 316 9.33 20.86 -1.01
N VAL A 317 8.80 19.73 -1.49
CA VAL A 317 7.60 19.64 -2.31
C VAL A 317 6.50 18.97 -1.49
N ALA A 318 5.33 19.60 -1.42
CA ALA A 318 4.17 18.97 -0.79
C ALA A 318 3.54 17.96 -1.75
N PRO A 319 3.00 16.85 -1.25
CA PRO A 319 2.19 15.96 -2.07
C PRO A 319 0.86 16.65 -2.41
N GLU A 320 0.68 16.86 -3.68
CA GLU A 320 -0.55 17.29 -4.33
C GLU A 320 -0.80 16.35 -5.50
N THR A 321 -2.04 16.22 -5.97
CA THR A 321 -2.33 15.37 -7.13
C THR A 321 -1.39 15.65 -8.31
N SER A 322 -1.06 16.93 -8.57
CA SER A 322 -0.14 17.34 -9.63
C SER A 322 1.31 16.92 -9.37
N THR A 323 1.83 17.12 -8.16
CA THR A 323 3.22 16.82 -7.81
C THR A 323 3.50 15.33 -7.63
N VAL A 324 2.49 14.58 -7.20
CA VAL A 324 2.52 13.11 -7.17
C VAL A 324 2.47 12.57 -8.61
N ALA A 325 1.59 13.11 -9.46
CA ALA A 325 1.40 12.65 -10.82
C ALA A 325 2.59 12.96 -11.75
N ASP A 326 3.26 14.10 -11.61
CA ASP A 326 4.40 14.50 -12.42
C ASP A 326 5.77 14.03 -11.87
N GLY A 327 5.74 13.40 -10.68
CA GLY A 327 6.94 12.88 -10.00
C GLY A 327 7.81 13.96 -9.35
N SER A 328 7.36 15.22 -9.25
CA SER A 328 8.09 16.27 -8.52
C SER A 328 8.08 16.05 -7.01
N TYR A 329 7.07 15.34 -6.48
CA TYR A 329 7.05 14.83 -5.10
C TYR A 329 7.85 13.52 -5.01
N ALA A 330 9.11 13.56 -5.31
CA ALA A 330 10.02 12.43 -5.18
C ALA A 330 10.80 12.52 -3.84
N PRO A 331 11.21 11.40 -3.25
CA PRO A 331 11.04 10.02 -3.72
C PRO A 331 9.77 9.32 -3.26
N LEU A 332 8.83 9.99 -2.59
CA LEU A 332 7.64 9.40 -2.00
C LEU A 332 6.45 9.29 -2.97
N SER A 333 6.74 9.29 -4.28
CA SER A 333 5.79 8.91 -5.33
C SER A 333 6.44 7.96 -6.33
N ARG A 334 5.68 6.99 -6.83
CA ARG A 334 6.14 6.00 -7.81
C ARG A 334 5.02 5.55 -8.72
N TYR A 335 5.38 5.11 -9.93
CA TYR A 335 4.46 4.38 -10.77
C TYR A 335 4.33 2.93 -10.33
N ILE A 336 3.12 2.39 -10.41
CA ILE A 336 2.85 0.97 -10.26
C ILE A 336 2.38 0.37 -11.57
N TYR A 337 2.76 -0.88 -11.82
CA TYR A 337 2.74 -1.47 -13.15
C TYR A 337 2.04 -2.82 -13.17
N MET A 338 1.34 -3.06 -14.26
CA MET A 338 0.96 -4.39 -14.72
C MET A 338 1.76 -4.72 -15.99
N ASN A 339 2.44 -5.86 -15.97
CA ASN A 339 3.30 -6.31 -17.07
C ASN A 339 2.63 -7.49 -17.76
N VAL A 340 2.23 -7.29 -19.01
CA VAL A 340 1.45 -8.24 -19.80
C VAL A 340 2.36 -9.17 -20.57
N ASN A 341 2.16 -10.49 -20.45
CA ASN A 341 2.76 -11.44 -21.39
C ASN A 341 2.18 -11.20 -22.79
N ASN A 342 3.03 -10.87 -23.76
CA ASN A 342 2.58 -10.49 -25.09
C ASN A 342 1.86 -11.61 -25.86
N ASN A 343 1.99 -12.86 -25.42
CA ASN A 343 1.23 -13.97 -25.97
C ASN A 343 -0.24 -14.00 -25.52
N ASP A 344 -0.60 -13.24 -24.48
CA ASP A 344 -1.92 -13.27 -23.84
C ASP A 344 -2.78 -12.04 -24.14
N TRP A 345 -2.36 -11.18 -25.08
CA TRP A 345 -3.10 -9.93 -25.39
C TRP A 345 -4.55 -10.15 -25.75
N ASP A 346 -4.88 -11.21 -26.54
CA ASP A 346 -6.26 -11.51 -26.92
C ASP A 346 -7.14 -11.83 -25.70
N LEU A 347 -6.54 -12.35 -24.60
CA LEU A 347 -7.21 -12.66 -23.35
C LEU A 347 -7.40 -11.43 -22.46
N VAL A 348 -6.37 -10.57 -22.36
CA VAL A 348 -6.31 -9.51 -21.33
C VAL A 348 -6.69 -8.12 -21.83
N ARG A 349 -6.77 -7.89 -23.14
CA ARG A 349 -7.07 -6.56 -23.71
C ARG A 349 -8.33 -5.93 -23.11
N GLY A 350 -9.45 -6.66 -23.07
CA GLY A 350 -10.71 -6.14 -22.54
C GLY A 350 -10.63 -5.75 -21.07
N PHE A 351 -9.78 -6.42 -20.29
CA PHE A 351 -9.52 -6.07 -18.91
C PHE A 351 -8.82 -4.70 -18.79
N PHE A 352 -7.83 -4.41 -19.64
CA PHE A 352 -7.17 -3.10 -19.67
C PHE A 352 -8.03 -2.01 -20.30
N ASP A 353 -8.84 -2.32 -21.32
CA ASP A 353 -9.82 -1.37 -21.86
C ASP A 353 -10.80 -0.91 -20.76
N TYR A 354 -11.22 -1.85 -19.89
CA TYR A 354 -12.01 -1.52 -18.71
C TYR A 354 -11.20 -0.71 -17.70
N GLY A 355 -10.01 -1.16 -17.34
CA GLY A 355 -9.17 -0.50 -16.33
C GLY A 355 -8.83 0.95 -16.67
N TYR A 356 -8.60 1.23 -17.94
CA TYR A 356 -8.32 2.59 -18.43
C TYR A 356 -9.57 3.39 -18.83
N SER A 357 -10.77 2.89 -18.54
CA SER A 357 -12.00 3.67 -18.62
C SER A 357 -12.15 4.60 -17.42
N ASP A 358 -13.10 5.54 -17.50
CA ASP A 358 -13.40 6.43 -16.36
C ASP A 358 -13.78 5.63 -15.10
N ALA A 359 -14.56 4.55 -15.25
CA ALA A 359 -14.93 3.68 -14.14
C ALA A 359 -13.73 2.92 -13.55
N GLY A 360 -12.78 2.45 -14.39
CA GLY A 360 -11.57 1.81 -13.93
C GLY A 360 -10.66 2.78 -13.18
N MET A 361 -10.56 4.03 -13.63
CA MET A 361 -9.78 5.07 -12.94
C MET A 361 -10.46 5.55 -11.64
N GLU A 362 -11.80 5.52 -11.56
CA GLU A 362 -12.51 5.76 -10.30
C GLU A 362 -12.14 4.68 -9.26
N HIS A 363 -12.08 3.41 -9.66
CA HIS A 363 -11.62 2.35 -8.76
C HIS A 363 -10.17 2.51 -8.29
N VAL A 364 -9.29 3.11 -9.10
CA VAL A 364 -7.93 3.45 -8.66
C VAL A 364 -7.97 4.43 -7.50
N ALA A 365 -8.81 5.48 -7.59
CA ALA A 365 -9.01 6.44 -6.50
C ALA A 365 -9.64 5.79 -5.26
N ASP A 366 -10.68 4.96 -5.45
CA ASP A 366 -11.39 4.27 -4.36
C ASP A 366 -10.47 3.38 -3.50
N VAL A 367 -9.41 2.82 -4.09
CA VAL A 367 -8.44 1.99 -3.38
C VAL A 367 -7.20 2.76 -2.90
N GLY A 368 -7.23 4.09 -2.96
CA GLY A 368 -6.24 4.96 -2.32
C GLY A 368 -5.02 5.33 -3.17
N TYR A 369 -5.10 5.16 -4.51
CA TYR A 369 -4.04 5.57 -5.44
C TYR A 369 -4.44 6.76 -6.29
N VAL A 370 -3.44 7.43 -6.88
CA VAL A 370 -3.68 8.55 -7.78
C VAL A 370 -3.94 8.01 -9.19
N PRO A 371 -5.12 8.31 -9.80
CA PRO A 371 -5.41 7.96 -11.18
C PRO A 371 -4.43 8.61 -12.15
N LEU A 372 -4.23 7.98 -13.30
CA LEU A 372 -3.33 8.50 -14.33
C LEU A 372 -3.85 9.82 -14.90
N PRO A 373 -2.99 10.85 -15.06
CA PRO A 373 -3.31 12.05 -15.82
C PRO A 373 -3.73 11.71 -17.25
N ALA A 374 -4.60 12.54 -17.86
CA ALA A 374 -5.15 12.26 -19.17
C ALA A 374 -4.08 11.95 -20.25
N SER A 375 -2.97 12.70 -20.27
CA SER A 375 -1.87 12.46 -21.23
C SER A 375 -1.22 11.09 -21.06
N MET A 376 -1.03 10.65 -19.82
CA MET A 376 -0.47 9.33 -19.52
C MET A 376 -1.46 8.22 -19.80
N LEU A 377 -2.74 8.45 -19.49
CA LEU A 377 -3.81 7.53 -19.80
C LEU A 377 -3.95 7.29 -21.32
N ASP A 378 -3.84 8.35 -22.13
CA ASP A 378 -3.84 8.25 -23.59
C ASP A 378 -2.63 7.47 -24.11
N GLU A 379 -1.46 7.68 -23.50
CA GLU A 379 -0.25 6.90 -23.81
C GLU A 379 -0.43 5.42 -23.48
N MET A 380 -0.97 5.08 -22.30
CA MET A 380 -1.23 3.68 -21.92
C MET A 380 -2.26 3.03 -22.86
N LYS A 381 -3.34 3.72 -23.22
CA LYS A 381 -4.32 3.24 -24.22
C LYS A 381 -3.67 2.99 -25.58
N ALA A 382 -2.71 3.83 -25.99
CA ALA A 382 -1.98 3.63 -27.25
C ALA A 382 -1.08 2.39 -27.24
N ARG A 383 -0.60 1.96 -26.05
CA ARG A 383 0.20 0.72 -25.90
C ARG A 383 -0.63 -0.56 -25.98
N LEU A 384 -1.95 -0.47 -25.86
CA LEU A 384 -2.83 -1.61 -26.01
C LEU A 384 -2.94 -2.08 -27.49
N GLY A 385 -2.49 -1.31 -28.44
CA GLY A 385 -2.42 -1.63 -29.88
C GLY A 385 -3.66 -1.23 -30.63
#